data_772aa6bc96519d72c14ea9a5612309e8
#
_entry.id   772aa6bc96519d72c14ea9a5612309e8
#
_cell.length_a   1.000
_cell.length_b   1.000
_cell.length_c   1.000
_cell.angle_alpha   90.00
_cell.angle_beta   90.00
_cell.angle_gamma   90.00
#
_symmetry.space_group_name_H-M   'P 1'
#
loop_
_entity.id
_entity.type
_entity.pdbx_description
1 polymer ?
#
loop_
_entity_poly.entity_id
_entity_poly.type
_entity_poly.pdbx_seq_one_letter_code
_entity_poly.pdbx_strand_id
1 'polypeptide(L)'
;MNVTEFRSGLRRWLDGNDLSPGPDHSLDGQVAQLARVRRALYEADWMRYGWPAEVGGLGGPAVLRAVLGEEVATRGLAEPGIYSMIEVLAPTMISYARPELAAEMVPLLLGGREQWCQGFSEPGSGSDLASLTTRAVPRDGDWVVTGQKVWTSLAQYAARCVLLTRTAPGHDGITAFFVDMDAPGITVRPLRTMHGVDEFAEVFFDDVVVPADRMLGRPGDGWRLAMDLLPHERSTCFWHRVAHLYTRLDRLLTELAEPDDPGEDLALGAAYLALHTVRCRSHGTQRRLAAGARLGPETSVDKVLLAGAEQQLFDTARDLLPGVLELTDTPWREEYLYSRAATIYGGTAEIQRNIIARRLLDLGRD
;
A
#
# COMPACT_ATOMS: atom_id res chain seq x y z
N MET A 1 25.33 -7.96 2.14
CA MET A 1 25.04 -6.98 3.23
C MET A 1 23.98 -7.58 4.13
N ASN A 2 24.24 -7.68 5.42
CA ASN A 2 23.23 -8.13 6.40
C ASN A 2 22.34 -6.96 6.86
N VAL A 3 21.26 -7.26 7.59
CA VAL A 3 20.28 -6.25 8.03
C VAL A 3 20.89 -5.15 8.91
N THR A 4 21.81 -5.52 9.81
CA THR A 4 22.44 -4.56 10.73
C THR A 4 23.37 -3.60 9.99
N GLU A 5 24.18 -4.12 9.08
CA GLU A 5 25.04 -3.32 8.21
C GLU A 5 24.25 -2.37 7.33
N PHE A 6 23.17 -2.90 6.71
CA PHE A 6 22.29 -2.11 5.87
C PHE A 6 21.67 -0.95 6.67
N ARG A 7 21.03 -1.25 7.81
CA ARG A 7 20.38 -0.22 8.66
C ARG A 7 21.38 0.84 9.12
N SER A 8 22.55 0.41 9.59
CA SER A 8 23.57 1.36 10.07
C SER A 8 24.14 2.23 8.96
N GLY A 9 24.33 1.66 7.76
CA GLY A 9 24.76 2.41 6.58
C GLY A 9 23.71 3.41 6.11
N LEU A 10 22.45 2.94 5.98
CA LEU A 10 21.32 3.76 5.60
C LEU A 10 21.11 4.95 6.55
N ARG A 11 21.15 4.72 7.87
CA ARG A 11 21.01 5.78 8.87
C ARG A 11 22.09 6.86 8.73
N ARG A 12 23.36 6.45 8.62
CA ARG A 12 24.44 7.41 8.38
C ARG A 12 24.25 8.22 7.09
N TRP A 13 23.78 7.58 6.03
CA TRP A 13 23.50 8.26 4.78
C TRP A 13 22.33 9.23 4.93
N LEU A 14 21.22 8.83 5.56
CA LEU A 14 20.07 9.69 5.83
C LEU A 14 20.43 10.88 6.74
N ASP A 15 21.29 10.66 7.74
CA ASP A 15 21.74 11.73 8.65
C ASP A 15 22.63 12.78 7.93
N GLY A 16 23.29 12.37 6.84
CA GLY A 16 24.13 13.25 6.02
C GLY A 16 23.40 13.88 4.82
N ASN A 17 22.13 13.57 4.59
CA ASN A 17 21.35 14.04 3.43
C ASN A 17 20.00 14.59 3.89
N ASP A 18 19.77 15.88 3.71
CA ASP A 18 18.49 16.50 4.07
C ASP A 18 17.40 16.11 3.06
N LEU A 19 16.56 15.18 3.47
CA LEU A 19 15.37 14.74 2.76
C LEU A 19 14.07 15.16 3.49
N SER A 20 14.15 16.06 4.44
CA SER A 20 12.99 16.55 5.21
C SER A 20 11.90 17.07 4.29
N PRO A 21 10.61 16.84 4.60
CA PRO A 21 9.50 17.42 3.84
C PRO A 21 9.60 18.94 3.75
N GLY A 22 9.23 19.48 2.59
CA GLY A 22 9.06 20.92 2.41
C GLY A 22 7.83 21.46 3.17
N PRO A 23 7.56 22.74 3.10
CA PRO A 23 6.44 23.40 3.78
C PRO A 23 5.06 23.07 3.16
N ASP A 24 5.03 22.47 1.97
CA ASP A 24 3.79 22.09 1.31
C ASP A 24 3.35 20.70 1.79
N HIS A 25 2.34 20.68 2.67
CA HIS A 25 1.72 19.47 3.22
C HIS A 25 0.49 19.00 2.43
N SER A 26 0.15 19.66 1.31
CA SER A 26 -0.90 19.19 0.41
C SER A 26 -0.57 17.81 -0.16
N LEU A 27 -1.55 17.13 -0.74
CA LEU A 27 -1.32 15.85 -1.41
C LEU A 27 -0.30 15.99 -2.56
N ASP A 28 -0.34 17.10 -3.31
CA ASP A 28 0.66 17.41 -4.34
C ASP A 28 2.08 17.48 -3.75
N GLY A 29 2.24 18.18 -2.62
CA GLY A 29 3.50 18.28 -1.90
C GLY A 29 3.98 16.93 -1.38
N GLN A 30 3.09 16.10 -0.85
CA GLN A 30 3.41 14.74 -0.37
C GLN A 30 3.87 13.83 -1.51
N VAL A 31 3.20 13.86 -2.68
CA VAL A 31 3.59 13.09 -3.86
C VAL A 31 4.93 13.56 -4.44
N ALA A 32 5.14 14.88 -4.51
CA ALA A 32 6.42 15.45 -4.93
C ALA A 32 7.55 15.06 -3.97
N GLN A 33 7.31 15.11 -2.66
CA GLN A 33 8.23 14.66 -1.62
C GLN A 33 8.58 13.19 -1.77
N LEU A 34 7.57 12.32 -1.99
CA LEU A 34 7.79 10.89 -2.23
C LEU A 34 8.71 10.66 -3.43
N ALA A 35 8.46 11.35 -4.55
CA ALA A 35 9.28 11.23 -5.75
C ALA A 35 10.74 11.66 -5.49
N ARG A 36 10.94 12.76 -4.72
CA ARG A 36 12.27 13.25 -4.31
C ARG A 36 13.01 12.23 -3.44
N VAL A 37 12.34 11.69 -2.43
CA VAL A 37 12.91 10.69 -1.50
C VAL A 37 13.30 9.42 -2.24
N ARG A 38 12.39 8.88 -3.07
CA ARG A 38 12.67 7.67 -3.88
C ARG A 38 13.85 7.88 -4.83
N ARG A 39 13.91 9.04 -5.50
CA ARG A 39 15.01 9.36 -6.43
C ARG A 39 16.34 9.39 -5.70
N ALA A 40 16.44 10.12 -4.60
CA ALA A 40 17.67 10.22 -3.82
C ALA A 40 18.13 8.85 -3.30
N LEU A 41 17.20 8.05 -2.76
CA LEU A 41 17.49 6.69 -2.28
C LEU A 41 17.90 5.75 -3.42
N TYR A 42 17.30 5.89 -4.61
CA TYR A 42 17.64 5.08 -5.78
C TYR A 42 19.00 5.43 -6.36
N GLU A 43 19.32 6.71 -6.50
CA GLU A 43 20.61 7.21 -7.00
C GLU A 43 21.77 6.84 -6.05
N ALA A 44 21.48 6.74 -4.74
CA ALA A 44 22.43 6.27 -3.73
C ALA A 44 22.37 4.74 -3.50
N ASP A 45 21.73 3.99 -4.38
CA ASP A 45 21.56 2.53 -4.37
C ASP A 45 20.69 1.94 -3.26
N TRP A 46 20.29 2.72 -2.22
CA TRP A 46 19.52 2.19 -1.09
C TRP A 46 18.17 1.57 -1.50
N MET A 47 17.48 2.16 -2.47
CA MET A 47 16.20 1.65 -2.98
C MET A 47 16.35 0.38 -3.81
N ARG A 48 17.56 0.04 -4.27
CA ARG A 48 17.83 -1.10 -5.17
C ARG A 48 18.05 -2.42 -4.42
N TYR A 49 18.36 -2.37 -3.11
CA TYR A 49 18.51 -3.59 -2.30
C TYR A 49 17.17 -4.30 -2.08
N GLY A 50 17.23 -5.64 -2.08
CA GLY A 50 16.05 -6.50 -1.92
C GLY A 50 15.23 -6.71 -3.21
N TRP A 51 15.65 -6.12 -4.33
CA TRP A 51 15.08 -6.33 -5.66
C TRP A 51 16.02 -7.15 -6.55
N PRO A 52 15.48 -7.97 -7.46
CA PRO A 52 16.30 -8.78 -8.35
C PRO A 52 17.05 -7.93 -9.40
N ALA A 53 18.18 -8.46 -9.91
CA ALA A 53 19.05 -7.75 -10.84
C ALA A 53 18.37 -7.44 -12.18
N GLU A 54 17.42 -8.27 -12.60
CA GLU A 54 16.66 -8.16 -13.85
C GLU A 54 15.84 -6.87 -13.93
N VAL A 55 15.51 -6.28 -12.80
CA VAL A 55 14.81 -4.98 -12.71
C VAL A 55 15.70 -3.88 -12.12
N GLY A 56 17.01 -3.99 -12.29
CA GLY A 56 17.98 -3.00 -11.81
C GLY A 56 18.26 -3.04 -10.32
N GLY A 57 17.86 -4.11 -9.62
CA GLY A 57 18.14 -4.32 -8.21
C GLY A 57 19.56 -4.76 -7.91
N LEU A 58 19.96 -4.72 -6.65
CA LEU A 58 21.25 -5.18 -6.13
C LEU A 58 21.14 -6.51 -5.37
N GLY A 59 19.95 -7.15 -5.43
CA GLY A 59 19.69 -8.39 -4.72
C GLY A 59 19.61 -8.22 -3.20
N GLY A 60 19.76 -9.33 -2.48
CA GLY A 60 19.62 -9.38 -1.04
C GLY A 60 18.20 -9.76 -0.59
N PRO A 61 18.03 -10.03 0.71
CA PRO A 61 16.73 -10.47 1.24
C PRO A 61 15.70 -9.33 1.24
N ALA A 62 14.44 -9.66 0.99
CA ALA A 62 13.33 -8.70 0.94
C ALA A 62 13.16 -7.86 2.22
N VAL A 63 13.63 -8.36 3.38
CA VAL A 63 13.61 -7.62 4.65
C VAL A 63 14.39 -6.29 4.58
N LEU A 64 15.33 -6.12 3.66
CA LEU A 64 16.04 -4.85 3.48
C LEU A 64 15.09 -3.73 3.04
N ARG A 65 14.10 -4.07 2.22
CA ARG A 65 13.04 -3.12 1.80
C ARG A 65 12.14 -2.71 2.98
N ALA A 66 11.80 -3.68 3.84
CA ALA A 66 11.05 -3.38 5.06
C ALA A 66 11.84 -2.42 5.98
N VAL A 67 13.15 -2.66 6.14
CA VAL A 67 14.03 -1.75 6.92
C VAL A 67 14.12 -0.37 6.30
N LEU A 68 14.22 -0.27 4.97
CA LEU A 68 14.24 1.02 4.27
C LEU A 68 12.96 1.81 4.52
N GLY A 69 11.80 1.19 4.32
CA GLY A 69 10.51 1.85 4.54
C GLY A 69 10.26 2.20 6.01
N GLU A 70 10.76 1.40 6.97
CA GLU A 70 10.73 1.74 8.39
C GLU A 70 11.52 3.02 8.68
N GLU A 71 12.75 3.15 8.16
CA GLU A 71 13.57 4.36 8.35
C GLU A 71 12.94 5.59 7.66
N VAL A 72 12.30 5.42 6.50
CA VAL A 72 11.56 6.49 5.81
C VAL A 72 10.34 6.92 6.64
N ALA A 73 9.55 5.98 7.14
CA ALA A 73 8.34 6.24 7.90
C ALA A 73 8.65 6.88 9.28
N THR A 74 9.62 6.34 10.02
CA THR A 74 9.99 6.85 11.35
C THR A 74 10.62 8.24 11.33
N ARG A 75 11.20 8.65 10.21
CA ARG A 75 11.76 9.99 10.00
C ARG A 75 10.75 10.96 9.38
N GLY A 76 9.53 10.52 9.09
CA GLY A 76 8.50 11.35 8.44
C GLY A 76 8.87 11.82 7.03
N LEU A 77 9.72 11.06 6.30
CA LEU A 77 10.20 11.47 4.98
C LEU A 77 9.15 11.26 3.88
N ALA A 78 8.23 10.33 4.05
CA ALA A 78 7.09 10.12 3.17
C ALA A 78 5.97 9.42 3.94
N GLU A 79 4.71 9.68 3.56
CA GLU A 79 3.56 8.98 4.12
C GLU A 79 3.57 7.49 3.76
N PRO A 80 3.36 6.57 4.74
CA PRO A 80 3.49 5.13 4.52
C PRO A 80 2.54 4.59 3.47
N GLY A 81 1.30 5.08 3.41
CA GLY A 81 0.31 4.64 2.43
C GLY A 81 0.78 4.88 1.00
N ILE A 82 1.34 6.06 0.74
CA ILE A 82 1.83 6.46 -0.57
C ILE A 82 3.16 5.74 -0.90
N TYR A 83 4.08 5.68 0.07
CA TYR A 83 5.38 5.02 -0.11
C TYR A 83 5.23 3.53 -0.41
N SER A 84 4.33 2.86 0.27
CA SER A 84 4.24 1.39 0.29
C SER A 84 3.72 0.78 -1.02
N MET A 85 3.15 1.57 -1.93
CA MET A 85 2.65 1.06 -3.22
C MET A 85 3.72 0.34 -4.06
N ILE A 86 5.00 0.67 -3.89
CA ILE A 86 6.10 -0.06 -4.54
C ILE A 86 6.16 -1.53 -4.11
N GLU A 87 5.84 -1.83 -2.86
CA GLU A 87 5.86 -3.18 -2.30
C GLU A 87 4.69 -4.06 -2.79
N VAL A 88 3.72 -3.44 -3.44
CA VAL A 88 2.55 -4.10 -4.03
C VAL A 88 2.75 -4.27 -5.54
N LEU A 89 3.06 -3.18 -6.24
CA LEU A 89 3.03 -3.14 -7.68
C LEU A 89 4.32 -3.68 -8.32
N ALA A 90 5.50 -3.42 -7.74
CA ALA A 90 6.75 -3.95 -8.29
C ALA A 90 6.84 -5.48 -8.23
N PRO A 91 6.51 -6.19 -7.12
CA PRO A 91 6.46 -7.65 -7.11
C PRO A 91 5.47 -8.23 -8.12
N THR A 92 4.32 -7.56 -8.31
CA THR A 92 3.31 -7.97 -9.28
C THR A 92 3.84 -7.89 -10.71
N MET A 93 4.49 -6.79 -11.06
CA MET A 93 5.11 -6.62 -12.38
C MET A 93 6.22 -7.65 -12.61
N ILE A 94 7.09 -7.88 -11.64
CA ILE A 94 8.17 -8.88 -11.73
C ILE A 94 7.61 -10.29 -11.95
N SER A 95 6.45 -10.60 -11.34
CA SER A 95 5.87 -11.96 -11.40
C SER A 95 5.00 -12.21 -12.62
N TYR A 96 4.36 -11.19 -13.18
CA TYR A 96 3.31 -11.34 -14.19
C TYR A 96 3.57 -10.61 -15.51
N ALA A 97 4.39 -9.56 -15.54
CA ALA A 97 4.76 -8.92 -16.79
C ALA A 97 5.76 -9.79 -17.58
N ARG A 98 5.87 -9.52 -18.87
CA ARG A 98 7.00 -10.05 -19.65
C ARG A 98 8.30 -9.50 -19.07
N PRO A 99 9.39 -10.28 -19.05
CA PRO A 99 10.64 -9.87 -18.42
C PRO A 99 11.16 -8.51 -18.93
N GLU A 100 11.04 -8.25 -20.22
CA GLU A 100 11.49 -7.00 -20.86
C GLU A 100 10.67 -5.80 -20.34
N LEU A 101 9.36 -5.95 -20.21
CA LEU A 101 8.47 -4.92 -19.69
C LEU A 101 8.76 -4.65 -18.21
N ALA A 102 8.96 -5.69 -17.41
CA ALA A 102 9.32 -5.52 -16.01
C ALA A 102 10.69 -4.83 -15.85
N ALA A 103 11.68 -5.22 -16.63
CA ALA A 103 13.03 -4.65 -16.62
C ALA A 103 13.04 -3.15 -17.01
N GLU A 104 12.16 -2.75 -17.93
CA GLU A 104 12.01 -1.37 -18.35
C GLU A 104 11.25 -0.53 -17.31
N MET A 105 10.12 -1.02 -16.81
CA MET A 105 9.16 -0.23 -16.05
C MET A 105 9.45 -0.18 -14.55
N VAL A 106 9.85 -1.29 -13.92
CA VAL A 106 10.06 -1.32 -12.46
C VAL A 106 11.11 -0.31 -11.99
N PRO A 107 12.24 -0.08 -12.68
CA PRO A 107 13.18 0.96 -12.28
C PRO A 107 12.60 2.39 -12.26
N LEU A 108 11.60 2.68 -13.11
CA LEU A 108 10.93 3.98 -13.14
C LEU A 108 10.12 4.21 -11.86
N LEU A 109 9.40 3.18 -11.40
CA LEU A 109 8.67 3.20 -10.14
C LEU A 109 9.61 3.32 -8.94
N LEU A 110 10.64 2.46 -8.86
CA LEU A 110 11.59 2.45 -7.74
C LEU A 110 12.37 3.77 -7.64
N GLY A 111 12.75 4.35 -8.78
CA GLY A 111 13.47 5.61 -8.87
C GLY A 111 12.61 6.86 -8.72
N GLY A 112 11.32 6.74 -8.43
CA GLY A 112 10.41 7.88 -8.25
C GLY A 112 10.24 8.74 -9.51
N ARG A 113 10.46 8.14 -10.69
CA ARG A 113 10.22 8.79 -12.00
C ARG A 113 8.78 8.64 -12.44
N GLU A 114 8.13 7.56 -12.02
CA GLU A 114 6.72 7.31 -12.22
C GLU A 114 6.05 6.93 -10.90
N GLN A 115 4.78 7.30 -10.76
CA GLN A 115 3.84 6.77 -9.79
C GLN A 115 2.88 5.83 -10.52
N TRP A 116 2.51 4.71 -9.89
CA TRP A 116 1.55 3.75 -10.43
C TRP A 116 0.38 3.57 -9.49
N CYS A 117 -0.76 3.15 -10.03
CA CYS A 117 -1.95 2.83 -9.27
C CYS A 117 -2.48 1.42 -9.59
N GLN A 118 -3.50 0.98 -8.85
CA GLN A 118 -4.20 -0.27 -9.09
C GLN A 118 -5.70 -0.03 -9.28
N GLY A 119 -6.26 -0.46 -10.40
CA GLY A 119 -7.66 -0.36 -10.75
C GLY A 119 -8.38 -1.68 -10.51
N PHE A 120 -8.84 -1.94 -9.28
CA PHE A 120 -9.48 -3.20 -8.89
C PHE A 120 -10.96 -3.03 -8.63
N SER A 121 -11.31 -2.29 -7.58
CA SER A 121 -12.69 -2.09 -7.13
C SER A 121 -13.53 -1.29 -8.13
N GLU A 122 -14.83 -1.60 -8.17
CA GLU A 122 -15.84 -0.88 -8.95
C GLU A 122 -16.98 -0.42 -8.02
N PRO A 123 -17.87 0.49 -8.44
CA PRO A 123 -19.01 0.91 -7.62
C PRO A 123 -19.87 -0.24 -7.11
N GLY A 124 -20.01 -1.31 -7.90
CA GLY A 124 -20.76 -2.53 -7.55
C GLY A 124 -19.89 -3.71 -7.08
N SER A 125 -18.56 -3.59 -7.03
CA SER A 125 -17.64 -4.70 -6.82
C SER A 125 -16.44 -4.28 -5.96
N GLY A 126 -16.57 -4.42 -4.65
CA GLY A 126 -15.50 -4.19 -3.67
C GLY A 126 -15.11 -5.50 -2.98
N SER A 127 -15.82 -5.89 -1.91
CA SER A 127 -15.60 -7.17 -1.22
C SER A 127 -15.84 -8.37 -2.12
N ASP A 128 -16.82 -8.31 -3.01
CA ASP A 128 -17.03 -9.28 -4.10
C ASP A 128 -16.28 -8.82 -5.36
N LEU A 129 -14.94 -8.79 -5.28
CA LEU A 129 -14.09 -8.38 -6.39
C LEU A 129 -14.29 -9.23 -7.64
N ALA A 130 -14.67 -10.49 -7.47
CA ALA A 130 -14.91 -11.38 -8.60
C ALA A 130 -16.10 -10.98 -9.48
N SER A 131 -17.00 -10.13 -8.99
CA SER A 131 -18.14 -9.61 -9.74
C SER A 131 -17.82 -8.39 -10.62
N LEU A 132 -16.56 -7.98 -10.73
CA LEU A 132 -16.15 -6.83 -11.55
C LEU A 132 -16.67 -6.94 -13.00
N THR A 133 -17.04 -5.78 -13.57
CA THR A 133 -17.73 -5.65 -14.87
C THR A 133 -16.94 -4.87 -15.92
N THR A 134 -15.89 -4.11 -15.52
CA THR A 134 -15.00 -3.46 -16.49
C THR A 134 -14.50 -4.48 -17.48
N ARG A 135 -14.89 -4.35 -18.75
CA ARG A 135 -14.63 -5.36 -19.78
C ARG A 135 -13.41 -5.01 -20.60
N ALA A 136 -12.71 -6.03 -21.10
CA ALA A 136 -11.74 -5.91 -22.17
C ALA A 136 -12.12 -6.87 -23.30
N VAL A 137 -12.21 -6.38 -24.51
CA VAL A 137 -12.52 -7.16 -25.72
C VAL A 137 -11.38 -7.06 -26.72
N PRO A 138 -10.99 -8.16 -27.38
CA PRO A 138 -9.95 -8.11 -28.40
C PRO A 138 -10.44 -7.36 -29.63
N ARG A 139 -9.61 -6.48 -30.20
CA ARG A 139 -9.86 -5.73 -31.42
C ARG A 139 -8.55 -5.44 -32.14
N ASP A 140 -8.44 -5.86 -33.39
CA ASP A 140 -7.30 -5.60 -34.29
C ASP A 140 -5.91 -5.98 -33.74
N GLY A 141 -5.85 -7.02 -32.90
CA GLY A 141 -4.62 -7.50 -32.27
C GLY A 141 -4.34 -6.91 -30.89
N ASP A 142 -5.07 -5.88 -30.49
CA ASP A 142 -5.03 -5.23 -29.17
C ASP A 142 -6.30 -5.50 -28.36
N TRP A 143 -6.42 -4.84 -27.22
CA TRP A 143 -7.59 -4.91 -26.34
C TRP A 143 -8.26 -3.56 -26.20
N VAL A 144 -9.59 -3.55 -26.17
CA VAL A 144 -10.38 -2.34 -25.91
C VAL A 144 -11.06 -2.48 -24.56
N VAL A 145 -10.74 -1.54 -23.68
CA VAL A 145 -11.23 -1.53 -22.29
C VAL A 145 -12.34 -0.49 -22.13
N THR A 146 -13.48 -0.94 -21.56
CA THR A 146 -14.61 -0.07 -21.23
C THR A 146 -15.13 -0.41 -19.85
N GLY A 147 -15.31 0.60 -18.98
CA GLY A 147 -15.82 0.42 -17.61
C GLY A 147 -15.41 1.54 -16.66
N GLN A 148 -15.53 1.27 -15.37
CA GLN A 148 -15.22 2.22 -14.31
C GLN A 148 -14.55 1.53 -13.13
N LYS A 149 -13.54 2.19 -12.56
CA LYS A 149 -12.94 1.81 -11.28
C LYS A 149 -13.17 2.90 -10.25
N VAL A 150 -13.21 2.51 -8.98
CA VAL A 150 -13.38 3.43 -7.85
C VAL A 150 -12.39 3.08 -6.74
N TRP A 151 -12.12 4.03 -5.87
CA TRP A 151 -11.13 3.92 -4.78
C TRP A 151 -9.72 3.63 -5.29
N THR A 152 -9.39 4.13 -6.48
CA THR A 152 -8.07 3.99 -7.06
C THR A 152 -7.14 5.04 -6.45
N SER A 153 -6.23 4.59 -5.58
CA SER A 153 -5.30 5.46 -4.86
C SER A 153 -4.38 6.20 -5.82
N LEU A 154 -4.31 7.52 -5.68
CA LEU A 154 -3.40 8.42 -6.41
C LEU A 154 -3.48 8.31 -7.94
N ALA A 155 -4.63 7.92 -8.49
CA ALA A 155 -4.79 7.75 -9.94
C ALA A 155 -4.50 9.04 -10.73
N GLN A 156 -4.75 10.21 -10.14
CA GLN A 156 -4.48 11.52 -10.74
C GLN A 156 -2.98 11.82 -10.90
N TYR A 157 -2.11 11.10 -10.19
CA TYR A 157 -0.64 11.22 -10.27
C TYR A 157 0.01 10.03 -10.96
N ALA A 158 -0.78 9.00 -11.26
CA ALA A 158 -0.25 7.75 -11.78
C ALA A 158 0.02 7.83 -13.29
N ALA A 159 1.22 7.44 -13.70
CA ALA A 159 1.55 7.23 -15.10
C ALA A 159 1.00 5.89 -15.61
N ARG A 160 0.83 4.91 -14.71
CA ARG A 160 0.45 3.53 -15.05
C ARG A 160 -0.57 2.96 -14.07
N CYS A 161 -1.41 2.04 -14.57
CA CYS A 161 -2.38 1.32 -13.76
C CYS A 161 -2.26 -0.20 -13.95
N VAL A 162 -2.17 -0.96 -12.87
CA VAL A 162 -2.44 -2.40 -12.89
C VAL A 162 -3.95 -2.58 -12.81
N LEU A 163 -4.56 -2.94 -13.93
CA LEU A 163 -6.01 -2.92 -14.12
C LEU A 163 -6.57 -4.34 -14.22
N LEU A 164 -7.58 -4.67 -13.42
CA LEU A 164 -8.38 -5.89 -13.57
C LEU A 164 -9.58 -5.66 -14.47
N THR A 165 -9.78 -6.55 -15.44
CA THR A 165 -10.88 -6.49 -16.39
C THR A 165 -11.55 -7.85 -16.54
N ARG A 166 -12.74 -7.86 -17.15
CA ARG A 166 -13.51 -9.03 -17.52
C ARG A 166 -13.33 -9.33 -19.01
N THR A 167 -12.72 -10.46 -19.33
CA THR A 167 -12.58 -10.95 -20.73
C THR A 167 -13.49 -12.14 -21.03
N ALA A 168 -13.96 -12.85 -20.00
CA ALA A 168 -14.89 -13.98 -20.09
C ALA A 168 -15.68 -14.16 -18.77
N PRO A 169 -16.74 -14.98 -18.73
CA PRO A 169 -17.47 -15.29 -17.49
C PRO A 169 -16.60 -16.02 -16.45
N GLY A 170 -16.96 -15.87 -15.17
CA GLY A 170 -16.33 -16.59 -14.05
C GLY A 170 -14.98 -15.98 -13.60
N HIS A 171 -14.34 -16.62 -12.63
CA HIS A 171 -13.03 -16.18 -12.12
C HIS A 171 -11.94 -16.26 -13.20
N ASP A 172 -11.96 -17.32 -14.00
CA ASP A 172 -11.03 -17.54 -15.11
C ASP A 172 -11.25 -16.56 -16.27
N GLY A 173 -12.30 -15.72 -16.20
CA GLY A 173 -12.56 -14.65 -17.14
C GLY A 173 -11.99 -13.30 -16.70
N ILE A 174 -11.27 -13.24 -15.58
CA ILE A 174 -10.62 -12.01 -15.13
C ILE A 174 -9.20 -11.97 -15.68
N THR A 175 -8.86 -10.87 -16.37
CA THR A 175 -7.54 -10.65 -16.98
C THR A 175 -6.98 -9.32 -16.47
N ALA A 176 -5.67 -9.26 -16.28
CA ALA A 176 -4.99 -8.05 -15.81
C ALA A 176 -4.19 -7.39 -16.94
N PHE A 177 -4.17 -6.07 -16.95
CA PHE A 177 -3.39 -5.26 -17.90
C PHE A 177 -2.57 -4.19 -17.18
N PHE A 178 -1.45 -3.80 -17.77
CA PHE A 178 -0.66 -2.65 -17.37
C PHE A 178 -0.94 -1.49 -18.33
N VAL A 179 -1.76 -0.54 -17.89
CA VAL A 179 -2.37 0.48 -18.72
C VAL A 179 -1.66 1.82 -18.54
N ASP A 180 -1.42 2.52 -19.63
CA ASP A 180 -0.89 3.88 -19.64
C ASP A 180 -2.04 4.85 -19.27
N MET A 181 -1.89 5.62 -18.19
CA MET A 181 -2.97 6.46 -17.65
C MET A 181 -3.24 7.72 -18.47
N ASP A 182 -2.36 8.08 -19.40
CA ASP A 182 -2.52 9.14 -20.39
C ASP A 182 -3.16 8.65 -21.70
N ALA A 183 -3.55 7.36 -21.79
CA ALA A 183 -4.19 6.82 -22.97
C ALA A 183 -5.52 7.52 -23.26
N PRO A 184 -5.84 7.80 -24.54
CA PRO A 184 -7.12 8.37 -24.93
C PRO A 184 -8.30 7.54 -24.41
N GLY A 185 -9.32 8.21 -23.88
CA GLY A 185 -10.52 7.58 -23.31
C GLY A 185 -10.44 7.36 -21.80
N ILE A 186 -9.33 7.68 -21.13
CA ILE A 186 -9.23 7.64 -19.66
C ILE A 186 -9.63 8.99 -19.08
N THR A 187 -10.54 8.95 -18.08
CA THR A 187 -10.89 10.12 -17.27
C THR A 187 -10.74 9.79 -15.81
N VAL A 188 -9.97 10.61 -15.09
CA VAL A 188 -9.73 10.46 -13.64
C VAL A 188 -10.51 11.55 -12.91
N ARG A 189 -11.30 11.18 -11.90
CA ARG A 189 -12.03 12.10 -11.03
C ARG A 189 -11.66 11.86 -9.58
N PRO A 190 -10.89 12.76 -8.94
CA PRO A 190 -10.55 12.66 -7.53
C PRO A 190 -11.81 12.60 -6.64
N LEU A 191 -11.71 11.82 -5.56
CA LEU A 191 -12.75 11.66 -4.54
C LEU A 191 -12.27 12.25 -3.24
N ARG A 192 -12.97 13.27 -2.76
CA ARG A 192 -12.71 13.88 -1.48
C ARG A 192 -13.19 12.98 -0.36
N THR A 193 -12.26 12.59 0.50
CA THR A 193 -12.54 11.74 1.65
C THR A 193 -12.97 12.57 2.88
N MET A 194 -13.46 11.90 3.91
CA MET A 194 -13.94 12.53 5.13
C MET A 194 -12.80 13.25 5.91
N HIS A 195 -11.54 12.84 5.74
CA HIS A 195 -10.38 13.53 6.33
C HIS A 195 -9.87 14.71 5.47
N GLY A 196 -10.56 15.02 4.36
CA GLY A 196 -10.31 16.23 3.58
C GLY A 196 -9.30 16.09 2.44
N VAL A 197 -8.76 14.88 2.21
CA VAL A 197 -7.73 14.61 1.19
C VAL A 197 -8.34 13.88 0.00
N ASP A 198 -7.92 14.23 -1.20
CA ASP A 198 -8.40 13.66 -2.48
C ASP A 198 -7.45 12.54 -2.94
N GLU A 199 -7.11 11.57 -2.04
CA GLU A 199 -6.13 10.51 -2.33
C GLU A 199 -6.68 9.38 -3.21
N PHE A 200 -8.00 9.24 -3.31
CA PHE A 200 -8.65 8.26 -4.15
C PHE A 200 -9.32 8.90 -5.36
N ALA A 201 -9.55 8.11 -6.38
CA ALA A 201 -10.27 8.57 -7.57
C ALA A 201 -11.22 7.51 -8.12
N GLU A 202 -12.23 7.99 -8.87
CA GLU A 202 -12.91 7.23 -9.91
C GLU A 202 -12.09 7.31 -11.18
N VAL A 203 -11.97 6.20 -11.89
CA VAL A 203 -11.29 6.13 -13.19
C VAL A 203 -12.25 5.52 -14.19
N PHE A 204 -12.56 6.28 -15.23
CA PHE A 204 -13.44 5.86 -16.33
C PHE A 204 -12.60 5.46 -17.53
N PHE A 205 -12.98 4.37 -18.16
CA PHE A 205 -12.37 3.84 -19.38
C PHE A 205 -13.45 3.81 -20.47
N ASP A 206 -13.28 4.65 -21.49
CA ASP A 206 -14.19 4.76 -22.64
C ASP A 206 -13.47 4.31 -23.90
N ASP A 207 -13.66 3.04 -24.26
CA ASP A 207 -13.03 2.37 -25.40
C ASP A 207 -11.50 2.55 -25.47
N VAL A 208 -10.83 2.45 -24.33
CA VAL A 208 -9.39 2.62 -24.20
C VAL A 208 -8.65 1.46 -24.88
N VAL A 209 -7.79 1.78 -25.84
CA VAL A 209 -6.94 0.78 -26.52
C VAL A 209 -5.75 0.44 -25.65
N VAL A 210 -5.60 -0.83 -25.31
CA VAL A 210 -4.46 -1.37 -24.56
C VAL A 210 -3.72 -2.39 -25.43
N PRO A 211 -2.42 -2.14 -25.73
CA PRO A 211 -1.63 -3.06 -26.53
C PRO A 211 -1.59 -4.48 -25.95
N ALA A 212 -1.62 -5.49 -26.80
CA ALA A 212 -1.64 -6.89 -26.36
C ALA A 212 -0.44 -7.26 -25.50
N ASP A 213 0.68 -6.60 -25.72
CA ASP A 213 1.92 -6.80 -24.97
C ASP A 213 1.93 -6.20 -23.57
N ARG A 214 0.88 -5.45 -23.21
CA ARG A 214 0.63 -4.89 -21.86
C ARG A 214 -0.21 -5.81 -20.98
N MET A 215 -0.58 -7.01 -21.45
CA MET A 215 -1.26 -8.00 -20.61
C MET A 215 -0.31 -8.55 -19.55
N LEU A 216 -0.79 -8.69 -18.33
CA LEU A 216 -0.07 -9.29 -17.21
C LEU A 216 -0.50 -10.75 -17.04
N GLY A 217 0.42 -11.66 -17.26
CA GLY A 217 0.17 -13.11 -17.33
C GLY A 217 -0.50 -13.52 -18.64
N ARG A 218 -1.42 -14.47 -18.56
CA ARG A 218 -2.23 -14.99 -19.67
C ARG A 218 -3.68 -14.51 -19.54
N PRO A 219 -4.50 -14.59 -20.60
CA PRO A 219 -5.94 -14.39 -20.45
C PRO A 219 -6.49 -15.31 -19.33
N GLY A 220 -7.22 -14.74 -18.38
CA GLY A 220 -7.77 -15.47 -17.23
C GLY A 220 -6.86 -15.51 -15.98
N ASP A 221 -5.61 -15.10 -16.05
CA ASP A 221 -4.71 -15.10 -14.90
C ASP A 221 -4.99 -13.95 -13.89
N GLY A 222 -5.88 -13.00 -14.21
CA GLY A 222 -6.10 -11.79 -13.41
C GLY A 222 -6.58 -12.07 -11.98
N TRP A 223 -7.42 -13.12 -11.78
CA TRP A 223 -7.82 -13.51 -10.44
C TRP A 223 -6.65 -14.05 -9.62
N ARG A 224 -5.80 -14.87 -10.23
CA ARG A 224 -4.58 -15.39 -9.59
C ARG A 224 -3.62 -14.25 -9.25
N LEU A 225 -3.43 -13.32 -10.18
CA LEU A 225 -2.63 -12.10 -9.95
C LEU A 225 -3.16 -11.32 -8.75
N ALA A 226 -4.47 -11.05 -8.67
CA ALA A 226 -5.07 -10.34 -7.54
C ALA A 226 -4.85 -11.09 -6.21
N MET A 227 -4.99 -12.41 -6.20
CA MET A 227 -4.76 -13.23 -4.99
C MET A 227 -3.28 -13.29 -4.56
N ASP A 228 -2.34 -13.13 -5.49
CA ASP A 228 -0.90 -13.02 -5.19
C ASP A 228 -0.51 -11.59 -4.78
N LEU A 229 -1.18 -10.55 -5.32
CA LEU A 229 -0.93 -9.14 -5.00
C LEU A 229 -1.41 -8.74 -3.60
N LEU A 230 -2.64 -9.08 -3.24
CA LEU A 230 -3.27 -8.65 -1.99
C LEU A 230 -2.51 -9.06 -0.70
N PRO A 231 -1.82 -10.21 -0.61
CA PRO A 231 -0.93 -10.50 0.51
C PRO A 231 0.28 -9.57 0.63
N HIS A 232 0.81 -9.04 -0.48
CA HIS A 232 1.91 -8.06 -0.46
C HIS A 232 1.49 -6.76 0.22
N GLU A 233 0.28 -6.27 -0.08
CA GLU A 233 -0.31 -5.12 0.60
C GLU A 233 -0.39 -5.31 2.13
N ARG A 234 -0.66 -6.54 2.59
CA ARG A 234 -0.79 -6.91 4.02
C ARG A 234 0.52 -7.34 4.67
N SER A 235 1.67 -7.06 4.08
CA SER A 235 2.98 -7.51 4.56
C SER A 235 3.95 -6.35 4.84
N THR A 236 4.77 -5.99 3.87
CA THR A 236 5.77 -4.92 4.02
C THR A 236 5.11 -3.56 4.21
N CYS A 237 3.96 -3.31 3.55
CA CYS A 237 3.18 -2.09 3.76
C CYS A 237 2.73 -1.95 5.23
N PHE A 238 2.33 -3.04 5.86
CA PHE A 238 1.93 -3.03 7.28
C PHE A 238 3.12 -2.79 8.21
N TRP A 239 4.30 -3.29 7.87
CA TRP A 239 5.51 -2.98 8.61
C TRP A 239 5.79 -1.47 8.63
N HIS A 240 5.66 -0.80 7.48
CA HIS A 240 5.81 0.65 7.38
C HIS A 240 4.71 1.39 8.16
N ARG A 241 3.44 0.94 8.05
CA ARG A 241 2.33 1.54 8.79
C ARG A 241 2.51 1.40 10.30
N VAL A 242 2.94 0.24 10.79
CA VAL A 242 3.24 0.02 12.21
C VAL A 242 4.35 0.95 12.70
N ALA A 243 5.41 1.15 11.89
CA ALA A 243 6.50 2.07 12.23
C ALA A 243 5.98 3.52 12.39
N HIS A 244 5.11 3.96 11.48
CA HIS A 244 4.44 5.25 11.56
C HIS A 244 3.57 5.37 12.82
N LEU A 245 2.74 4.36 13.12
CA LEU A 245 1.87 4.38 14.30
C LEU A 245 2.68 4.46 15.62
N TYR A 246 3.88 3.88 15.66
CA TYR A 246 4.78 4.08 16.82
C TYR A 246 5.23 5.53 16.95
N THR A 247 5.52 6.23 15.86
CA THR A 247 5.87 7.67 15.96
C THR A 247 4.69 8.50 16.45
N ARG A 248 3.45 8.09 16.14
CA ARG A 248 2.22 8.73 16.66
C ARG A 248 2.03 8.45 18.15
N LEU A 249 2.29 7.23 18.60
CA LEU A 249 2.27 6.91 20.03
C LEU A 249 3.32 7.71 20.80
N ASP A 250 4.57 7.77 20.31
CA ASP A 250 5.63 8.57 20.93
C ASP A 250 5.25 10.05 21.00
N ARG A 251 4.62 10.57 19.95
CA ARG A 251 4.10 11.93 19.92
C ARG A 251 2.97 12.12 20.97
N LEU A 252 2.03 11.19 21.07
CA LEU A 252 0.96 11.24 22.07
C LEU A 252 1.53 11.30 23.50
N LEU A 253 2.50 10.43 23.79
CA LEU A 253 3.19 10.44 25.09
C LEU A 253 3.90 11.76 25.38
N THR A 254 4.45 12.40 24.34
CA THR A 254 5.13 13.70 24.49
C THR A 254 4.14 14.85 24.73
N GLU A 255 2.97 14.83 24.07
CA GLU A 255 1.95 15.89 24.17
C GLU A 255 1.16 15.80 25.50
N LEU A 256 1.03 14.62 26.09
CA LEU A 256 0.33 14.42 27.37
C LEU A 256 1.16 14.84 28.59
N ALA A 257 2.46 15.09 28.43
CA ALA A 257 3.39 15.29 29.54
C ALA A 257 3.40 14.10 30.53
N GLU A 258 3.29 14.34 31.85
CA GLU A 258 3.15 13.25 32.82
C GLU A 258 1.65 12.96 33.04
N PRO A 259 1.18 11.70 32.82
CA PRO A 259 -0.21 11.34 33.08
C PRO A 259 -0.53 11.54 34.57
N ASP A 260 -1.60 12.26 34.85
CA ASP A 260 -2.04 12.53 36.24
C ASP A 260 -3.08 11.49 36.75
N ASP A 261 -3.65 10.67 35.84
CA ASP A 261 -4.70 9.70 36.12
C ASP A 261 -4.27 8.27 35.75
N PRO A 262 -4.38 7.28 36.68
CA PRO A 262 -4.16 5.87 36.37
C PRO A 262 -5.01 5.32 35.21
N GLY A 263 -6.15 5.95 34.90
CA GLY A 263 -6.96 5.61 33.72
C GLY A 263 -6.28 5.94 32.40
N GLU A 264 -5.53 7.03 32.35
CA GLU A 264 -4.73 7.43 31.18
C GLU A 264 -3.59 6.43 30.94
N ASP A 265 -2.87 6.03 31.98
CA ASP A 265 -1.83 5.00 31.92
C ASP A 265 -2.36 3.66 31.38
N LEU A 266 -3.57 3.27 31.80
CA LEU A 266 -4.20 2.04 31.33
C LEU A 266 -4.55 2.12 29.84
N ALA A 267 -5.10 3.24 29.37
CA ALA A 267 -5.45 3.45 27.97
C ALA A 267 -4.21 3.47 27.08
N LEU A 268 -3.15 4.19 27.49
CA LEU A 268 -1.85 4.22 26.79
C LEU A 268 -1.18 2.85 26.75
N GLY A 269 -1.20 2.13 27.89
CA GLY A 269 -0.67 0.77 27.97
C GLY A 269 -1.40 -0.20 27.05
N ALA A 270 -2.72 -0.09 26.93
CA ALA A 270 -3.53 -0.90 26.03
C ALA A 270 -3.22 -0.60 24.56
N ALA A 271 -3.08 0.68 24.16
CA ALA A 271 -2.70 1.09 22.82
C ALA A 271 -1.28 0.59 22.47
N TYR A 272 -0.33 0.75 23.39
CA TYR A 272 1.03 0.21 23.22
C TYR A 272 1.03 -1.30 23.01
N LEU A 273 0.32 -2.07 23.82
CA LEU A 273 0.26 -3.54 23.72
C LEU A 273 -0.38 -3.98 22.39
N ALA A 274 -1.41 -3.29 21.92
CA ALA A 274 -2.00 -3.56 20.62
C ALA A 274 -0.99 -3.34 19.49
N LEU A 275 -0.29 -2.21 19.45
CA LEU A 275 0.75 -1.92 18.46
C LEU A 275 1.92 -2.91 18.57
N HIS A 276 2.36 -3.24 19.79
CA HIS A 276 3.44 -4.20 20.01
C HIS A 276 3.09 -5.60 19.48
N THR A 277 1.85 -6.05 19.69
CA THR A 277 1.34 -7.31 19.15
C THR A 277 1.43 -7.34 17.63
N VAL A 278 0.96 -6.26 16.96
CA VAL A 278 1.06 -6.14 15.49
C VAL A 278 2.52 -6.11 15.03
N ARG A 279 3.39 -5.39 15.73
CA ARG A 279 4.83 -5.32 15.40
C ARG A 279 5.50 -6.69 15.49
N CYS A 280 5.27 -7.44 16.54
CA CYS A 280 5.79 -8.80 16.69
C CYS A 280 5.29 -9.73 15.60
N ARG A 281 4.02 -9.62 15.26
CA ARG A 281 3.37 -10.40 14.21
C ARG A 281 3.94 -10.05 12.83
N SER A 282 4.00 -8.78 12.48
CA SER A 282 4.55 -8.27 11.22
C SER A 282 6.04 -8.63 11.06
N HIS A 283 6.82 -8.59 12.16
CA HIS A 283 8.21 -9.07 12.16
C HIS A 283 8.30 -10.55 11.76
N GLY A 284 7.39 -11.40 12.27
CA GLY A 284 7.30 -12.81 11.85
C GLY A 284 7.04 -12.95 10.35
N THR A 285 6.13 -12.14 9.80
CA THR A 285 5.81 -12.10 8.36
C THR A 285 7.04 -11.68 7.53
N GLN A 286 7.78 -10.64 7.94
CA GLN A 286 9.00 -10.21 7.26
C GLN A 286 10.10 -11.29 7.28
N ARG A 287 10.26 -12.03 8.38
CA ARG A 287 11.22 -13.16 8.46
C ARG A 287 10.85 -14.28 7.49
N ARG A 288 9.58 -14.59 7.33
CA ARG A 288 9.10 -15.59 6.36
C ARG A 288 9.38 -15.15 4.92
N LEU A 289 9.10 -13.87 4.59
CA LEU A 289 9.45 -13.29 3.29
C LEU A 289 10.95 -13.36 3.02
N ALA A 290 11.77 -13.01 4.00
CA ALA A 290 13.22 -13.07 3.89
C ALA A 290 13.74 -14.50 3.67
N ALA A 291 13.02 -15.51 4.16
CA ALA A 291 13.29 -16.92 3.91
C ALA A 291 12.71 -17.45 2.57
N GLY A 292 12.16 -16.58 1.73
CA GLY A 292 11.59 -16.94 0.43
C GLY A 292 10.20 -17.58 0.50
N ALA A 293 9.51 -17.49 1.64
CA ALA A 293 8.15 -18.03 1.75
C ALA A 293 7.15 -17.19 0.94
N ARG A 294 6.22 -17.86 0.25
CA ARG A 294 5.05 -17.18 -0.30
C ARG A 294 4.13 -16.76 0.85
N LEU A 295 3.58 -15.55 0.70
CA LEU A 295 2.56 -15.06 1.63
C LEU A 295 1.22 -15.73 1.36
N GLY A 296 0.46 -15.98 2.41
CA GLY A 296 -0.79 -16.67 2.35
C GLY A 296 -1.87 -16.02 3.26
N PRO A 297 -2.89 -16.81 3.63
CA PRO A 297 -4.02 -16.32 4.42
C PRO A 297 -3.64 -15.81 5.81
N GLU A 298 -2.46 -16.12 6.33
CA GLU A 298 -1.95 -15.60 7.60
C GLU A 298 -1.79 -14.07 7.61
N THR A 299 -1.60 -13.43 6.45
CA THR A 299 -1.57 -11.96 6.34
C THR A 299 -2.93 -11.32 6.64
N SER A 300 -4.02 -12.09 6.58
CA SER A 300 -5.35 -11.65 7.03
C SER A 300 -5.41 -11.42 8.53
N VAL A 301 -4.64 -12.20 9.33
CA VAL A 301 -4.50 -11.96 10.78
C VAL A 301 -3.80 -10.62 11.02
N ASP A 302 -2.70 -10.36 10.28
CA ASP A 302 -1.95 -9.12 10.38
C ASP A 302 -2.86 -7.91 10.09
N LYS A 303 -3.74 -8.01 9.08
CA LYS A 303 -4.71 -6.96 8.72
C LYS A 303 -5.74 -6.69 9.82
N VAL A 304 -6.34 -7.72 10.40
CA VAL A 304 -7.34 -7.56 11.47
C VAL A 304 -6.71 -6.90 12.70
N LEU A 305 -5.51 -7.33 13.08
CA LEU A 305 -4.80 -6.79 14.23
C LEU A 305 -4.37 -5.33 14.00
N LEU A 306 -3.83 -5.01 12.81
CA LEU A 306 -3.40 -3.65 12.48
C LEU A 306 -4.58 -2.68 12.52
N ALA A 307 -5.70 -3.02 11.88
CA ALA A 307 -6.89 -2.17 11.86
C ALA A 307 -7.41 -1.86 13.28
N GLY A 308 -7.42 -2.88 14.16
CA GLY A 308 -7.82 -2.69 15.55
C GLY A 308 -6.83 -1.81 16.34
N ALA A 309 -5.53 -2.05 16.19
CA ALA A 309 -4.50 -1.28 16.90
C ALA A 309 -4.44 0.19 16.44
N GLU A 310 -4.62 0.43 15.14
CA GLU A 310 -4.68 1.77 14.58
C GLU A 310 -5.87 2.55 15.12
N GLN A 311 -7.08 1.97 15.06
CA GLN A 311 -8.27 2.61 15.62
C GLN A 311 -8.14 2.85 17.13
N GLN A 312 -7.62 1.88 17.88
CA GLN A 312 -7.40 2.02 19.32
C GLN A 312 -6.44 3.16 19.65
N LEU A 313 -5.33 3.31 18.93
CA LEU A 313 -4.39 4.42 19.13
C LEU A 313 -5.08 5.78 18.96
N PHE A 314 -5.82 5.97 17.86
CA PHE A 314 -6.45 7.25 17.57
C PHE A 314 -7.70 7.50 18.42
N ASP A 315 -8.41 6.46 18.87
CA ASP A 315 -9.46 6.58 19.89
C ASP A 315 -8.87 7.03 21.22
N THR A 316 -7.72 6.44 21.64
CA THR A 316 -6.99 6.86 22.85
C THR A 316 -6.54 8.32 22.73
N ALA A 317 -5.99 8.72 21.59
CA ALA A 317 -5.57 10.12 21.37
C ALA A 317 -6.75 11.09 21.44
N ARG A 318 -7.92 10.74 20.87
CA ARG A 318 -9.15 11.53 20.97
C ARG A 318 -9.59 11.70 22.43
N ASP A 319 -9.54 10.64 23.21
CA ASP A 319 -10.05 10.66 24.58
C ASP A 319 -9.11 11.40 25.53
N LEU A 320 -7.80 11.38 25.26
CA LEU A 320 -6.78 11.99 26.13
C LEU A 320 -6.35 13.41 25.70
N LEU A 321 -6.58 13.81 24.45
CA LEU A 321 -6.25 15.15 23.94
C LEU A 321 -7.53 15.96 23.72
N PRO A 322 -7.92 16.86 24.65
CA PRO A 322 -9.16 17.64 24.54
C PRO A 322 -9.21 18.46 23.23
N GLY A 323 -10.36 18.41 22.55
CA GLY A 323 -10.62 19.21 21.36
C GLY A 323 -9.92 18.76 20.08
N VAL A 324 -9.23 17.62 20.09
CA VAL A 324 -8.45 17.13 18.93
C VAL A 324 -9.28 16.91 17.66
N LEU A 325 -10.57 16.59 17.80
CA LEU A 325 -11.50 16.39 16.67
C LEU A 325 -12.20 17.69 16.25
N GLU A 326 -12.39 18.62 17.17
CA GLU A 326 -13.07 19.90 16.94
C GLU A 326 -12.16 20.91 16.27
N LEU A 327 -10.86 20.83 16.54
CA LEU A 327 -9.86 21.71 15.91
C LEU A 327 -9.62 21.27 14.47
N THR A 328 -9.79 22.20 13.55
CA THR A 328 -9.32 22.04 12.18
C THR A 328 -7.79 22.07 12.18
N ASP A 329 -7.15 21.42 11.23
CA ASP A 329 -5.71 21.47 10.99
C ASP A 329 -4.83 20.74 12.03
N THR A 330 -5.40 19.80 12.81
CA THR A 330 -4.60 18.92 13.65
C THR A 330 -4.31 17.59 12.93
N PRO A 331 -3.06 17.12 12.94
CA PRO A 331 -2.72 15.78 12.40
C PRO A 331 -3.51 14.65 13.09
N TRP A 332 -3.89 14.83 14.35
CA TRP A 332 -4.71 13.86 15.10
C TRP A 332 -6.10 13.70 14.52
N ARG A 333 -6.76 14.80 14.15
CA ARG A 333 -8.07 14.76 13.51
C ARG A 333 -8.03 14.08 12.17
N GLU A 334 -7.07 14.44 11.34
CA GLU A 334 -6.89 13.84 10.01
C GLU A 334 -6.67 12.33 10.11
N GLU A 335 -5.75 11.89 10.94
CA GLU A 335 -5.44 10.47 11.10
C GLU A 335 -6.55 9.70 11.84
N TYR A 336 -7.25 10.32 12.79
CA TYR A 336 -8.44 9.72 13.39
C TYR A 336 -9.50 9.40 12.32
N LEU A 337 -9.81 10.36 11.45
CA LEU A 337 -10.79 10.19 10.37
C LEU A 337 -10.32 9.15 9.35
N TYR A 338 -9.05 9.16 8.97
CA TYR A 338 -8.45 8.16 8.10
C TYR A 338 -8.54 6.75 8.70
N SER A 339 -8.24 6.59 9.99
CA SER A 339 -8.25 5.30 10.68
C SER A 339 -9.61 4.59 10.66
N ARG A 340 -10.72 5.34 10.43
CA ARG A 340 -12.06 4.72 10.31
C ARG A 340 -12.15 3.80 9.10
N ALA A 341 -11.38 4.06 8.05
CA ALA A 341 -11.28 3.20 6.88
C ALA A 341 -10.38 1.97 7.10
N ALA A 342 -9.61 1.90 8.19
CA ALA A 342 -8.67 0.80 8.46
C ALA A 342 -9.34 -0.58 8.49
N THR A 343 -10.60 -0.69 8.87
CA THR A 343 -11.38 -1.94 8.83
C THR A 343 -12.00 -2.24 7.46
N ILE A 344 -11.85 -1.36 6.48
CA ILE A 344 -12.52 -1.43 5.17
C ILE A 344 -11.52 -1.69 4.04
N TYR A 345 -10.50 -0.81 3.88
CA TYR A 345 -9.53 -0.93 2.79
C TYR A 345 -8.68 -2.20 2.90
N GLY A 346 -8.06 -2.64 1.79
CA GLY A 346 -7.25 -3.87 1.77
C GLY A 346 -8.05 -5.15 2.07
N GLY A 347 -9.37 -5.11 1.88
CA GLY A 347 -10.36 -6.12 2.24
C GLY A 347 -10.91 -5.93 3.65
N THR A 348 -12.25 -5.90 3.76
CA THR A 348 -12.93 -5.62 5.03
C THR A 348 -12.55 -6.59 6.14
N ALA A 349 -12.68 -6.17 7.40
CA ALA A 349 -12.41 -7.02 8.56
C ALA A 349 -13.22 -8.33 8.53
N GLU A 350 -14.44 -8.31 7.98
CA GLU A 350 -15.32 -9.47 7.79
C GLU A 350 -14.74 -10.43 6.75
N ILE A 351 -14.28 -9.91 5.60
CA ILE A 351 -13.60 -10.71 4.56
C ILE A 351 -12.33 -11.34 5.12
N GLN A 352 -11.54 -10.60 5.90
CA GLN A 352 -10.32 -11.13 6.51
C GLN A 352 -10.65 -12.25 7.51
N ARG A 353 -11.67 -12.08 8.37
CA ARG A 353 -12.13 -13.12 9.30
C ARG A 353 -12.65 -14.36 8.56
N ASN A 354 -13.35 -14.19 7.44
CA ASN A 354 -13.78 -15.30 6.59
C ASN A 354 -12.58 -16.06 5.98
N ILE A 355 -11.52 -15.33 5.56
CA ILE A 355 -10.30 -15.98 5.05
C ILE A 355 -9.61 -16.76 6.19
N ILE A 356 -9.50 -16.17 7.38
CA ILE A 356 -8.94 -16.84 8.57
C ILE A 356 -9.73 -18.10 8.90
N ALA A 357 -11.07 -17.99 9.03
CA ALA A 357 -11.92 -19.09 9.39
C ALA A 357 -11.80 -20.26 8.38
N ARG A 358 -11.87 -19.95 7.08
CA ARG A 358 -11.92 -20.99 6.03
C ARG A 358 -10.56 -21.55 5.65
N ARG A 359 -9.49 -20.73 5.66
CA ARG A 359 -8.19 -21.12 5.11
C ARG A 359 -7.10 -21.37 6.16
N LEU A 360 -7.26 -20.86 7.39
CA LEU A 360 -6.32 -21.11 8.48
C LEU A 360 -6.89 -22.07 9.53
N LEU A 361 -8.18 -21.96 9.83
CA LEU A 361 -8.82 -22.74 10.89
C LEU A 361 -9.66 -23.92 10.34
N ASP A 362 -9.83 -23.99 9.02
CA ASP A 362 -10.61 -25.03 8.32
C ASP A 362 -12.03 -25.25 8.92
N LEU A 363 -12.69 -24.14 9.27
CA LEU A 363 -14.02 -24.18 9.90
C LEU A 363 -15.18 -24.44 8.92
N GLY A 364 -14.86 -24.83 7.68
CA GLY A 364 -15.86 -25.22 6.68
C GLY A 364 -16.54 -24.04 5.97
N ARG A 365 -17.48 -24.39 5.08
CA ARG A 365 -18.45 -23.46 4.47
C ARG A 365 -19.82 -23.85 5.01
N ASP A 366 -20.46 -22.95 5.73
CA ASP A 366 -21.90 -23.07 5.98
C ASP A 366 -22.68 -22.79 4.71
#